data_73496b7198772de0fffe9b377e22d0f8
#
_entry.id   73496b7198772de0fffe9b377e22d0f8
#
_cell.length_a   1.000
_cell.length_b   1.000
_cell.length_c   1.000
_cell.angle_alpha   90.00
_cell.angle_beta   90.00
_cell.angle_gamma   90.00
#
_symmetry.space_group_name_H-M   'P 1'
#
loop_
_entity.id
_entity.type
_entity.pdbx_description
1 polymer ?
#
loop_
_entity_poly.entity_id
_entity_poly.type
_entity_poly.pdbx_seq_one_letter_code
_entity_poly.pdbx_strand_id
1 'polypeptide(L)'
;MTEVIINHALRSEDGKPSYTYDGSFKSLPEGVTQRSNAKSEAFKVGIVDARDAGLNASLTENGYCLATGFKSSLDLQNGALDSDKILQVYYPEIAELVVQALGGTAQVARAVVFDHTVRSRTRRAKGEKETNGENVGGYASRAHNDNTSESAKNRVRLLAKAREHGGSHTVREPLLTPSDAETIISGRFGIFNVWRHFRSDYPVRDYPLAVLDAQSTKPEDFFASQYIYPDRVGEVVSVVRNEAHRWIYYREMRDSEALIFKVFDSACEMGLMTREQCPPNTAHTSFRLPDSDAQTPARESIECRVLVQFT
;
A
#
# COMPACT_ATOMS: atom_id res chain seq x y z
N MET A 1 18.43 17.50 0.61
CA MET A 1 17.10 17.15 1.18
C MET A 1 16.10 18.17 0.65
N THR A 2 15.04 17.74 0.01
CA THR A 2 13.98 18.62 -0.53
C THR A 2 12.89 18.79 0.51
N GLU A 3 12.30 19.99 0.65
CA GLU A 3 11.18 20.24 1.55
C GLU A 3 9.86 20.03 0.79
N VAL A 4 8.97 19.22 1.34
CA VAL A 4 7.66 18.88 0.75
C VAL A 4 6.55 18.93 1.80
N ILE A 5 5.29 18.89 1.34
CA ILE A 5 4.13 18.82 2.22
C ILE A 5 3.64 17.35 2.33
N ILE A 6 3.54 16.85 3.55
CA ILE A 6 2.92 15.55 3.86
C ILE A 6 1.79 15.75 4.88
N ASN A 7 0.63 15.16 4.59
CA ASN A 7 -0.50 15.15 5.51
C ASN A 7 -0.35 14.02 6.53
N HIS A 8 -0.22 14.36 7.79
CA HIS A 8 -0.17 13.41 8.90
C HIS A 8 -1.50 13.40 9.65
N ALA A 9 -1.85 12.26 10.20
CA ALA A 9 -3.03 12.14 11.03
C ALA A 9 -2.83 12.82 12.38
N LEU A 10 -3.92 13.37 12.92
CA LEU A 10 -3.98 13.89 14.28
C LEU A 10 -4.75 12.89 15.17
N ARG A 11 -4.23 12.64 16.36
CA ARG A 11 -4.97 11.88 17.38
C ARG A 11 -6.19 12.67 17.83
N SER A 12 -7.27 11.97 18.18
CA SER A 12 -8.45 12.62 18.75
C SER A 12 -8.13 13.16 20.13
N GLU A 13 -8.55 14.40 20.41
CA GLU A 13 -8.37 15.07 21.71
C GLU A 13 -9.20 14.41 22.81
N ASP A 14 -10.34 13.82 22.46
CA ASP A 14 -11.24 13.13 23.38
C ASP A 14 -10.91 11.64 23.59
N GLY A 15 -9.79 11.17 23.02
CA GLY A 15 -9.32 9.79 23.13
C GLY A 15 -10.16 8.74 22.38
N LYS A 16 -11.20 9.16 21.65
CA LYS A 16 -12.03 8.23 20.87
C LYS A 16 -11.30 7.70 19.65
N PRO A 17 -11.61 6.48 19.22
CA PRO A 17 -11.08 5.94 17.97
C PRO A 17 -11.38 6.82 16.77
N SER A 18 -10.40 7.01 15.91
CA SER A 18 -10.60 7.65 14.61
C SER A 18 -11.38 6.73 13.69
N TYR A 19 -12.38 7.25 12.98
CA TYR A 19 -13.19 6.47 12.04
C TYR A 19 -13.51 7.24 10.76
N THR A 20 -13.81 6.48 9.71
CA THR A 20 -14.36 6.98 8.44
C THR A 20 -15.37 5.99 7.90
N TYR A 21 -16.60 6.42 7.66
CA TYR A 21 -17.59 5.65 6.93
C TYR A 21 -17.27 5.70 5.43
N ASP A 22 -17.25 4.53 4.82
CA ASP A 22 -16.96 4.38 3.39
C ASP A 22 -17.97 5.13 2.51
N GLY A 23 -17.55 5.51 1.31
CA GLY A 23 -18.37 6.26 0.36
C GLY A 23 -19.59 5.49 -0.17
N SER A 24 -19.65 4.17 0.00
CA SER A 24 -20.78 3.33 -0.40
C SER A 24 -22.05 3.55 0.45
N PHE A 25 -21.94 4.13 1.64
CA PHE A 25 -23.10 4.51 2.45
C PHE A 25 -23.89 5.61 1.75
N LYS A 26 -25.10 5.33 1.31
CA LYS A 26 -26.05 6.33 0.77
C LYS A 26 -26.51 7.31 1.83
N SER A 27 -26.72 6.82 3.06
CA SER A 27 -27.03 7.62 4.27
C SER A 27 -26.22 7.06 5.44
N LEU A 28 -25.83 7.92 6.38
CA LEU A 28 -25.17 7.48 7.60
C LEU A 28 -26.16 6.73 8.51
N PRO A 29 -25.68 5.79 9.33
CA PRO A 29 -26.51 5.12 10.34
C PRO A 29 -27.18 6.13 11.29
N GLU A 30 -28.30 5.71 11.89
CA GLU A 30 -29.02 6.54 12.88
C GLU A 30 -28.08 6.95 14.04
N GLY A 31 -28.16 8.23 14.42
CA GLY A 31 -27.31 8.80 15.46
C GLY A 31 -25.90 9.20 15.01
N VAL A 32 -25.49 8.86 13.79
CA VAL A 32 -24.20 9.29 13.22
C VAL A 32 -24.35 10.61 12.48
N THR A 33 -23.72 11.67 13.00
CA THR A 33 -23.88 13.04 12.46
C THR A 33 -22.80 13.42 11.44
N GLN A 34 -21.67 12.69 11.41
CA GLN A 34 -20.57 12.98 10.49
C GLN A 34 -19.96 11.70 9.92
N ARG A 35 -19.56 11.76 8.65
CA ARG A 35 -18.96 10.61 7.93
C ARG A 35 -17.59 10.20 8.49
N SER A 36 -16.85 11.15 9.06
CA SER A 36 -15.52 10.88 9.60
C SER A 36 -15.22 11.86 10.74
N ASN A 37 -14.57 11.36 11.79
CA ASN A 37 -13.93 12.19 12.81
C ASN A 37 -12.40 12.24 12.61
N ALA A 38 -11.88 11.58 11.56
CA ALA A 38 -10.46 11.55 11.27
C ALA A 38 -9.97 12.96 10.88
N LYS A 39 -9.02 13.49 11.65
CA LYS A 39 -8.38 14.77 11.39
C LYS A 39 -6.98 14.54 10.82
N SER A 40 -6.54 15.42 9.93
CA SER A 40 -5.18 15.44 9.42
C SER A 40 -4.70 16.87 9.23
N GLU A 41 -3.40 17.07 9.31
CA GLU A 41 -2.75 18.35 9.10
C GLU A 41 -1.56 18.21 8.15
N ALA A 42 -1.36 19.25 7.35
CA ALA A 42 -0.28 19.34 6.37
C ALA A 42 0.97 19.91 7.04
N PHE A 43 2.06 19.14 7.03
CA PHE A 43 3.34 19.57 7.57
C PHE A 43 4.40 19.64 6.48
N LYS A 44 5.26 20.64 6.60
CA LYS A 44 6.52 20.67 5.87
C LYS A 44 7.47 19.65 6.47
N VAL A 45 8.01 18.76 5.63
CA VAL A 45 8.96 17.72 6.02
C VAL A 45 10.09 17.64 5.01
N GLY A 46 11.28 17.32 5.48
CA GLY A 46 12.40 16.98 4.61
C GLY A 46 12.20 15.60 4.00
N ILE A 47 12.35 15.48 2.68
CA ILE A 47 12.33 14.19 1.99
C ILE A 47 13.69 13.90 1.36
N VAL A 48 14.13 12.65 1.42
CA VAL A 48 15.39 12.17 0.87
C VAL A 48 15.13 11.47 -0.47
N ASP A 49 15.84 11.90 -1.50
CA ASP A 49 15.95 11.10 -2.72
C ASP A 49 16.93 9.95 -2.49
N ALA A 50 16.44 8.73 -2.57
CA ALA A 50 17.23 7.53 -2.33
C ALA A 50 18.39 7.38 -3.33
N ARG A 51 18.23 7.86 -4.57
CA ARG A 51 19.28 7.81 -5.60
C ARG A 51 20.42 8.73 -5.29
N ASP A 52 20.11 10.00 -4.95
CA ASP A 52 21.14 10.99 -4.61
C ASP A 52 21.88 10.63 -3.31
N ALA A 53 21.18 9.99 -2.38
CA ALA A 53 21.77 9.54 -1.12
C ALA A 53 22.50 8.18 -1.21
N GLY A 54 22.45 7.51 -2.36
CA GLY A 54 23.06 6.18 -2.55
C GLY A 54 22.48 5.11 -1.60
N LEU A 55 21.19 5.21 -1.24
CA LEU A 55 20.56 4.29 -0.30
C LEU A 55 20.35 2.91 -0.93
N ASN A 56 20.81 1.88 -0.23
CA ASN A 56 20.53 0.49 -0.55
C ASN A 56 19.67 -0.11 0.55
N ALA A 57 18.35 0.15 0.47
CA ALA A 57 17.39 -0.28 1.47
C ALA A 57 16.97 -1.73 1.26
N SER A 58 16.65 -2.42 2.37
CA SER A 58 16.17 -3.80 2.38
C SER A 58 14.79 -3.90 3.01
N LEU A 59 14.01 -4.91 2.56
CA LEU A 59 12.70 -5.24 3.15
C LEU A 59 12.82 -5.65 4.63
N THR A 60 13.95 -6.23 5.01
CA THR A 60 14.17 -6.67 6.39
C THR A 60 14.46 -5.50 7.32
N GLU A 61 15.40 -4.64 6.98
CA GLU A 61 15.86 -3.55 7.86
C GLU A 61 15.02 -2.28 7.73
N ASN A 62 14.80 -1.82 6.50
CA ASN A 62 14.13 -0.54 6.24
C ASN A 62 12.63 -0.69 6.01
N GLY A 63 12.17 -1.93 5.71
CA GLY A 63 10.80 -2.26 5.36
C GLY A 63 10.43 -1.98 3.90
N TYR A 64 11.38 -1.55 3.06
CA TYR A 64 11.18 -1.30 1.63
C TYR A 64 12.45 -1.60 0.83
N CYS A 65 12.29 -1.85 -0.47
CA CYS A 65 13.39 -1.93 -1.44
C CYS A 65 12.93 -1.50 -2.83
N LEU A 66 13.87 -1.12 -3.69
CA LEU A 66 13.62 -0.86 -5.11
C LEU A 66 14.10 -2.05 -5.93
N ALA A 67 13.17 -2.72 -6.59
CA ALA A 67 13.48 -3.70 -7.63
C ALA A 67 13.68 -2.99 -8.97
N THR A 68 14.75 -3.32 -9.69
CA THR A 68 15.09 -2.75 -10.99
C THR A 68 15.11 -3.82 -12.07
N GLY A 69 14.93 -3.42 -13.33
CA GLY A 69 14.94 -4.34 -14.47
C GLY A 69 13.66 -5.18 -14.59
N PHE A 70 12.62 -4.86 -13.85
CA PHE A 70 11.33 -5.53 -13.97
C PHE A 70 10.71 -5.25 -15.33
N LYS A 71 10.22 -6.29 -15.97
CA LYS A 71 9.50 -6.21 -17.24
C LYS A 71 8.22 -7.01 -17.12
N SER A 72 7.09 -6.34 -17.28
CA SER A 72 5.81 -7.01 -17.42
C SER A 72 5.57 -7.35 -18.89
N SER A 73 5.02 -8.52 -19.15
CA SER A 73 4.52 -8.89 -20.47
C SER A 73 3.15 -8.25 -20.78
N LEU A 74 2.51 -7.63 -19.77
CA LEU A 74 1.24 -6.94 -19.92
C LEU A 74 1.45 -5.43 -20.20
N ASP A 75 0.94 -4.96 -21.32
CA ASP A 75 0.86 -3.52 -21.61
C ASP A 75 -0.34 -2.90 -20.88
N LEU A 76 -0.05 -2.12 -19.83
CA LEU A 76 -1.04 -1.38 -19.05
C LEU A 76 -1.25 0.07 -19.53
N GLN A 77 -0.36 0.58 -20.38
CA GLN A 77 -0.42 1.99 -20.81
C GLN A 77 -1.39 2.23 -21.97
N ASN A 78 -1.60 1.25 -22.83
CA ASN A 78 -2.40 1.36 -24.03
C ASN A 78 -3.74 0.63 -23.88
N GLY A 79 -4.84 1.33 -24.23
CA GLY A 79 -6.18 0.77 -24.22
C GLY A 79 -6.84 0.69 -22.85
N ALA A 80 -7.84 -0.19 -22.74
CA ALA A 80 -8.60 -0.42 -21.51
C ALA A 80 -7.76 -1.20 -20.47
N LEU A 81 -8.00 -0.91 -19.21
CA LEU A 81 -7.43 -1.68 -18.09
C LEU A 81 -8.20 -3.01 -17.98
N ASP A 82 -7.63 -4.04 -18.58
CA ASP A 82 -8.22 -5.38 -18.65
C ASP A 82 -7.93 -6.13 -17.35
N SER A 83 -8.93 -6.19 -16.47
CA SER A 83 -8.81 -6.82 -15.15
C SER A 83 -8.47 -8.30 -15.24
N ASP A 84 -8.99 -9.03 -16.25
CA ASP A 84 -8.71 -10.46 -16.38
C ASP A 84 -7.25 -10.68 -16.78
N LYS A 85 -6.70 -9.85 -17.67
CA LYS A 85 -5.28 -9.91 -18.03
C LYS A 85 -4.39 -9.50 -16.86
N ILE A 86 -4.80 -8.51 -16.04
CA ILE A 86 -4.06 -8.16 -14.83
C ILE A 86 -4.00 -9.36 -13.88
N LEU A 87 -5.10 -10.07 -13.68
CA LEU A 87 -5.14 -11.27 -12.84
C LEU A 87 -4.30 -12.42 -13.41
N GLN A 88 -4.40 -12.68 -14.71
CA GLN A 88 -3.80 -13.85 -15.34
C GLN A 88 -2.31 -13.70 -15.65
N VAL A 89 -1.87 -12.46 -15.93
CA VAL A 89 -0.50 -12.18 -16.39
C VAL A 89 0.28 -11.41 -15.32
N TYR A 90 -0.23 -10.28 -14.88
CA TYR A 90 0.51 -9.37 -14.01
C TYR A 90 0.66 -9.90 -12.57
N TYR A 91 -0.37 -10.55 -12.02
CA TYR A 91 -0.30 -11.09 -10.66
C TYR A 91 0.77 -12.16 -10.48
N PRO A 92 0.93 -13.16 -11.37
CA PRO A 92 2.05 -14.10 -11.29
C PRO A 92 3.43 -13.43 -11.36
N GLU A 93 3.60 -12.42 -12.23
CA GLU A 93 4.85 -11.66 -12.35
C GLU A 93 5.19 -10.91 -11.05
N ILE A 94 4.19 -10.31 -10.41
CA ILE A 94 4.36 -9.60 -9.13
C ILE A 94 4.63 -10.56 -7.97
N ALA A 95 3.97 -11.72 -7.93
CA ALA A 95 4.24 -12.74 -6.91
C ALA A 95 5.68 -13.22 -6.99
N GLU A 96 6.17 -13.52 -8.19
CA GLU A 96 7.57 -13.92 -8.43
C GLU A 96 8.56 -12.82 -8.03
N LEU A 97 8.28 -11.56 -8.38
CA LEU A 97 9.11 -10.42 -8.01
C LEU A 97 9.26 -10.29 -6.48
N VAL A 98 8.17 -10.48 -5.73
CA VAL A 98 8.21 -10.42 -4.25
C VAL A 98 8.98 -11.62 -3.69
N VAL A 99 8.80 -12.82 -4.22
CA VAL A 99 9.57 -14.02 -3.81
C VAL A 99 11.06 -13.76 -4.00
N GLN A 100 11.47 -13.24 -5.16
CA GLN A 100 12.89 -12.92 -5.43
C GLN A 100 13.42 -11.84 -4.48
N ALA A 101 12.65 -10.77 -4.23
CA ALA A 101 13.06 -9.69 -3.32
C ALA A 101 13.20 -10.15 -1.86
N LEU A 102 12.51 -11.22 -1.46
CA LEU A 102 12.57 -11.82 -0.12
C LEU A 102 13.61 -12.94 0.02
N GLY A 103 14.42 -13.20 -1.01
CA GLY A 103 15.48 -14.21 -0.96
C GLY A 103 15.11 -15.57 -1.59
N GLY A 104 14.02 -15.61 -2.35
CA GLY A 104 13.62 -16.79 -3.12
C GLY A 104 12.79 -17.80 -2.32
N THR A 105 12.57 -18.94 -2.94
CA THR A 105 11.73 -20.04 -2.38
C THR A 105 12.30 -20.69 -1.12
N ALA A 106 13.57 -20.43 -0.79
CA ALA A 106 14.15 -20.87 0.48
C ALA A 106 13.59 -20.11 1.68
N GLN A 107 13.03 -18.91 1.48
CA GLN A 107 12.45 -18.05 2.52
C GLN A 107 10.94 -17.94 2.41
N VAL A 108 10.37 -18.18 1.24
CA VAL A 108 8.96 -17.99 0.94
C VAL A 108 8.31 -19.30 0.51
N ALA A 109 7.40 -19.79 1.34
CA ALA A 109 6.60 -20.97 1.04
C ALA A 109 5.48 -20.68 0.03
N ARG A 110 4.86 -19.49 0.13
CA ARG A 110 3.75 -19.05 -0.74
C ARG A 110 3.73 -17.54 -0.86
N ALA A 111 3.49 -17.03 -2.07
CA ALA A 111 3.15 -15.63 -2.34
C ALA A 111 1.87 -15.57 -3.17
N VAL A 112 0.90 -14.76 -2.74
CA VAL A 112 -0.43 -14.64 -3.38
C VAL A 112 -0.78 -13.17 -3.54
N VAL A 113 -0.86 -12.70 -4.79
CA VAL A 113 -1.41 -11.37 -5.07
C VAL A 113 -2.92 -11.45 -4.95
N PHE A 114 -3.52 -10.63 -4.11
CA PHE A 114 -4.95 -10.70 -3.83
C PHE A 114 -5.73 -9.45 -4.22
N ASP A 115 -5.02 -8.35 -4.47
CA ASP A 115 -5.65 -7.05 -4.74
C ASP A 115 -4.72 -6.17 -5.55
N HIS A 116 -5.29 -5.24 -6.32
CA HIS A 116 -4.55 -4.15 -6.92
C HIS A 116 -5.38 -2.86 -6.95
N THR A 117 -4.71 -1.75 -7.11
CA THR A 117 -5.33 -0.44 -7.30
C THR A 117 -4.60 0.30 -8.40
N VAL A 118 -5.31 0.63 -9.46
CA VAL A 118 -4.81 1.54 -10.49
C VAL A 118 -5.10 2.98 -10.09
N ARG A 119 -4.09 3.85 -10.18
CA ARG A 119 -4.21 5.26 -9.86
C ARG A 119 -3.74 6.12 -11.03
N SER A 120 -4.63 6.95 -11.53
CA SER A 120 -4.35 7.95 -12.56
C SER A 120 -5.31 9.11 -12.43
N ARG A 121 -4.79 10.32 -12.25
CA ARG A 121 -5.60 11.54 -12.21
C ARG A 121 -6.32 11.77 -13.55
N THR A 122 -5.62 11.52 -14.65
CA THR A 122 -6.16 11.72 -16.00
C THR A 122 -7.28 10.75 -16.33
N ARG A 123 -7.07 9.44 -16.10
CA ARG A 123 -8.10 8.41 -16.35
C ARG A 123 -9.30 8.59 -15.42
N ARG A 124 -9.06 8.91 -14.15
CA ARG A 124 -10.13 9.20 -13.20
C ARG A 124 -10.97 10.41 -13.62
N ALA A 125 -10.36 11.49 -14.09
CA ALA A 125 -11.08 12.68 -14.58
C ALA A 125 -11.97 12.39 -15.79
N LYS A 126 -11.60 11.40 -16.60
CA LYS A 126 -12.42 10.89 -17.72
C LYS A 126 -13.48 9.87 -17.29
N GLY A 127 -13.54 9.50 -16.02
CA GLY A 127 -14.45 8.45 -15.52
C GLY A 127 -14.09 7.05 -15.99
N GLU A 128 -12.84 6.82 -16.41
CA GLU A 128 -12.39 5.50 -16.84
C GLU A 128 -12.44 4.50 -15.68
N LYS A 129 -12.77 3.25 -16.04
CA LYS A 129 -12.84 2.11 -15.12
C LYS A 129 -12.05 0.95 -15.69
N GLU A 130 -11.72 0.01 -14.83
CA GLU A 130 -11.29 -1.31 -15.24
C GLU A 130 -12.43 -2.10 -15.86
N THR A 131 -12.14 -3.16 -16.62
CA THR A 131 -13.17 -3.95 -17.32
C THR A 131 -14.13 -4.67 -16.37
N ASN A 132 -13.72 -4.92 -15.13
CA ASN A 132 -14.60 -5.46 -14.06
C ASN A 132 -15.51 -4.39 -13.40
N GLY A 133 -15.40 -3.12 -13.81
CA GLY A 133 -16.18 -2.01 -13.29
C GLY A 133 -15.55 -1.25 -12.11
N GLU A 134 -14.36 -1.67 -11.64
CA GLU A 134 -13.63 -0.96 -10.59
C GLU A 134 -13.19 0.43 -11.05
N ASN A 135 -13.23 1.40 -10.13
CA ASN A 135 -12.88 2.77 -10.45
C ASN A 135 -11.37 2.99 -10.40
N VAL A 136 -10.82 3.71 -11.36
CA VAL A 136 -9.46 4.24 -11.27
C VAL A 136 -9.36 5.22 -10.11
N GLY A 137 -8.45 4.95 -9.17
CA GLY A 137 -8.27 5.71 -7.95
C GLY A 137 -7.57 7.06 -8.14
N GLY A 138 -7.80 7.96 -7.19
CA GLY A 138 -6.98 9.15 -7.00
C GLY A 138 -5.72 8.86 -6.19
N TYR A 139 -4.82 9.82 -6.08
CA TYR A 139 -3.60 9.67 -5.29
C TYR A 139 -3.91 9.73 -3.78
N ALA A 140 -3.31 8.81 -3.01
CA ALA A 140 -3.43 8.81 -1.55
C ALA A 140 -2.39 9.77 -0.95
N SER A 141 -2.84 10.91 -0.43
CA SER A 141 -1.98 11.99 0.04
C SER A 141 -1.90 12.12 1.58
N ARG A 142 -2.49 11.19 2.34
CA ARG A 142 -2.35 11.12 3.79
C ARG A 142 -1.39 9.98 4.14
N ALA A 143 -0.43 10.26 5.01
CA ALA A 143 0.49 9.24 5.52
C ALA A 143 -0.27 8.14 6.28
N HIS A 144 -0.08 6.90 5.87
CA HIS A 144 -0.75 5.74 6.44
C HIS A 144 0.06 4.46 6.22
N ASN A 145 -0.32 3.42 6.92
CA ASN A 145 0.01 2.04 6.56
C ASN A 145 -1.30 1.24 6.44
N ASP A 146 -1.35 0.31 5.50
CA ASP A 146 -2.60 -0.33 5.10
C ASP A 146 -3.21 -1.24 6.17
N ASN A 147 -2.37 -1.86 7.03
CA ASN A 147 -2.84 -2.90 7.93
C ASN A 147 -2.37 -2.68 9.37
N THR A 148 -3.30 -2.85 10.32
CA THR A 148 -2.98 -3.22 11.69
C THR A 148 -2.73 -4.74 11.74
N SER A 149 -2.20 -5.25 12.87
CA SER A 149 -2.08 -6.69 13.08
C SER A 149 -3.42 -7.41 12.91
N GLU A 150 -4.47 -6.90 13.53
CA GLU A 150 -5.79 -7.50 13.47
C GLU A 150 -6.37 -7.44 12.04
N SER A 151 -6.25 -6.30 11.35
CA SER A 151 -6.74 -6.19 9.98
C SER A 151 -5.97 -7.08 9.00
N ALA A 152 -4.67 -7.33 9.24
CA ALA A 152 -3.88 -8.26 8.43
C ALA A 152 -4.36 -9.71 8.60
N LYS A 153 -4.57 -10.18 9.84
CA LYS A 153 -5.13 -11.51 10.12
C LYS A 153 -6.54 -11.67 9.53
N ASN A 154 -7.38 -10.65 9.71
CA ASN A 154 -8.71 -10.63 9.11
C ASN A 154 -8.67 -10.65 7.59
N ARG A 155 -7.69 -9.98 6.97
CA ARG A 155 -7.47 -10.06 5.52
C ARG A 155 -7.19 -11.49 5.08
N VAL A 156 -6.30 -12.21 5.75
CA VAL A 156 -6.00 -13.62 5.45
C VAL A 156 -7.26 -14.48 5.51
N ARG A 157 -8.09 -14.34 6.57
CA ARG A 157 -9.37 -15.06 6.68
C ARG A 157 -10.37 -14.71 5.58
N LEU A 158 -10.40 -13.45 5.15
CA LEU A 158 -11.25 -13.02 4.04
C LEU A 158 -10.84 -13.63 2.70
N LEU A 159 -9.56 -13.94 2.50
CA LEU A 159 -9.09 -14.59 1.27
C LEU A 159 -9.55 -16.06 1.16
N ALA A 160 -10.05 -16.65 2.23
CA ALA A 160 -10.68 -17.97 2.23
C ALA A 160 -12.19 -17.95 1.97
N LYS A 161 -12.77 -16.79 1.65
CA LYS A 161 -14.21 -16.61 1.38
C LYS A 161 -14.44 -16.13 -0.04
N ALA A 162 -15.45 -16.68 -0.71
CA ALA A 162 -15.96 -16.13 -1.96
C ALA A 162 -16.57 -14.73 -1.70
N ARG A 163 -16.47 -13.83 -2.67
CA ARG A 163 -17.00 -12.48 -2.56
C ARG A 163 -18.12 -12.27 -3.56
N GLU A 164 -19.27 -11.87 -3.05
CA GLU A 164 -20.45 -11.64 -3.88
C GLU A 164 -20.41 -10.28 -4.57
N HIS A 165 -19.98 -9.20 -3.91
CA HIS A 165 -19.96 -7.84 -4.48
C HIS A 165 -18.98 -6.93 -3.75
N GLY A 166 -18.29 -6.07 -4.51
CA GLY A 166 -17.57 -4.87 -4.10
C GLY A 166 -16.63 -4.98 -2.90
N GLY A 167 -15.52 -4.36 -2.95
CA GLY A 167 -14.60 -4.27 -1.84
C GLY A 167 -13.15 -4.38 -2.31
N SER A 168 -12.22 -4.28 -1.37
CA SER A 168 -10.81 -4.04 -1.64
C SER A 168 -9.99 -5.21 -2.16
N HIS A 169 -10.54 -6.24 -2.78
CA HIS A 169 -9.74 -7.15 -3.61
C HIS A 169 -10.46 -7.52 -4.89
N THR A 170 -9.67 -7.63 -5.92
CA THR A 170 -10.11 -7.84 -7.29
C THR A 170 -10.50 -9.29 -7.54
N VAL A 171 -9.96 -10.24 -6.78
CA VAL A 171 -10.23 -11.67 -6.94
C VAL A 171 -11.55 -12.02 -6.25
N ARG A 172 -12.48 -12.66 -6.97
CA ARG A 172 -13.80 -13.03 -6.47
C ARG A 172 -13.84 -14.41 -5.82
N GLU A 173 -13.07 -15.36 -6.40
CA GLU A 173 -12.97 -16.71 -5.88
C GLU A 173 -12.05 -16.79 -4.65
N PRO A 174 -12.27 -17.75 -3.75
CA PRO A 174 -11.37 -17.97 -2.63
C PRO A 174 -9.95 -18.27 -3.12
N LEU A 175 -8.97 -17.54 -2.60
CA LEU A 175 -7.54 -17.77 -2.87
C LEU A 175 -6.90 -18.76 -1.92
N LEU A 176 -7.57 -19.02 -0.80
CA LEU A 176 -7.14 -19.92 0.27
C LEU A 176 -8.29 -20.84 0.68
N THR A 177 -7.96 -21.99 1.23
CA THR A 177 -8.95 -22.72 2.05
C THR A 177 -9.01 -22.13 3.45
N PRO A 178 -10.11 -22.34 4.23
CA PRO A 178 -10.15 -21.92 5.63
C PRO A 178 -8.99 -22.50 6.47
N SER A 179 -8.58 -23.74 6.19
CA SER A 179 -7.44 -24.38 6.86
C SER A 179 -6.11 -23.70 6.51
N ASP A 180 -5.91 -23.35 5.23
CA ASP A 180 -4.71 -22.59 4.81
C ASP A 180 -4.63 -21.25 5.53
N ALA A 181 -5.76 -20.53 5.64
CA ALA A 181 -5.80 -19.24 6.29
C ALA A 181 -5.35 -19.31 7.76
N GLU A 182 -5.85 -20.26 8.53
CA GLU A 182 -5.44 -20.44 9.95
C GLU A 182 -3.99 -20.94 10.06
N THR A 183 -3.53 -21.78 9.13
CA THR A 183 -2.12 -22.20 9.06
C THR A 183 -1.20 -21.02 8.82
N ILE A 184 -1.55 -20.12 7.88
CA ILE A 184 -0.77 -18.91 7.60
C ILE A 184 -0.74 -18.00 8.82
N ILE A 185 -1.89 -17.78 9.48
CA ILE A 185 -1.99 -16.88 10.64
C ILE A 185 -1.21 -17.43 11.85
N SER A 186 -1.14 -18.75 12.03
CA SER A 186 -0.39 -19.39 13.12
C SER A 186 1.12 -19.44 12.87
N GLY A 187 1.58 -19.22 11.63
CA GLY A 187 2.97 -19.12 11.23
C GLY A 187 3.39 -17.68 10.93
N ARG A 188 4.67 -17.48 10.54
CA ARG A 188 5.11 -16.17 10.06
C ARG A 188 4.50 -15.86 8.71
N PHE A 189 3.84 -14.71 8.63
CA PHE A 189 3.33 -14.18 7.37
C PHE A 189 3.53 -12.66 7.28
N GLY A 190 3.50 -12.16 6.05
CA GLY A 190 3.56 -10.74 5.78
C GLY A 190 2.62 -10.31 4.67
N ILE A 191 2.32 -9.02 4.62
CA ILE A 191 1.65 -8.38 3.49
C ILE A 191 2.58 -7.30 2.95
N PHE A 192 2.80 -7.34 1.64
CA PHE A 192 3.69 -6.44 0.93
C PHE A 192 2.93 -5.73 -0.17
N ASN A 193 3.20 -4.44 -0.35
CA ASN A 193 2.74 -3.69 -1.50
C ASN A 193 3.85 -3.61 -2.53
N VAL A 194 3.48 -3.78 -3.79
CA VAL A 194 4.35 -3.57 -4.95
C VAL A 194 3.76 -2.42 -5.75
N TRP A 195 4.40 -1.27 -5.67
CA TRP A 195 3.99 -0.08 -6.38
C TRP A 195 4.88 0.15 -7.59
N ARG A 196 4.25 0.37 -8.75
CA ARG A 196 4.94 0.57 -10.03
C ARG A 196 4.27 1.64 -10.87
N HIS A 197 5.08 2.47 -11.52
CA HIS A 197 4.66 3.27 -12.67
C HIS A 197 4.55 2.39 -13.91
N PHE A 198 3.54 2.57 -14.76
CA PHE A 198 3.38 1.72 -15.94
C PHE A 198 3.44 2.46 -17.28
N ARG A 199 3.89 3.72 -17.27
CA ARG A 199 4.17 4.47 -18.50
C ARG A 199 5.64 4.34 -18.86
N SER A 200 5.91 3.94 -20.12
CA SER A 200 7.28 3.80 -20.64
C SER A 200 7.81 5.09 -21.28
N ASP A 201 6.91 6.01 -21.66
CA ASP A 201 7.23 7.24 -22.39
C ASP A 201 7.71 8.40 -21.48
N TYR A 202 7.45 8.34 -20.17
CA TYR A 202 7.95 9.31 -19.20
C TYR A 202 8.12 8.71 -17.80
N PRO A 203 9.05 9.22 -16.98
CA PRO A 203 9.20 8.80 -15.58
C PRO A 203 8.20 9.50 -14.66
N VAL A 204 8.12 9.03 -13.43
CA VAL A 204 7.30 9.66 -12.38
C VAL A 204 7.87 11.00 -11.95
N ARG A 205 7.14 12.09 -12.22
CA ARG A 205 7.41 13.46 -11.76
C ARG A 205 6.21 14.09 -11.05
N ASP A 206 5.00 13.57 -11.28
CA ASP A 206 3.77 14.02 -10.63
C ASP A 206 3.41 13.07 -9.50
N TYR A 207 3.26 13.58 -8.30
CA TYR A 207 2.88 12.82 -7.10
C TYR A 207 3.60 11.46 -6.91
N PRO A 208 4.95 11.43 -6.82
CA PRO A 208 5.67 10.21 -6.51
C PRO A 208 5.21 9.61 -5.18
N LEU A 209 5.52 8.33 -4.96
CA LEU A 209 5.28 7.66 -3.69
C LEU A 209 6.49 7.87 -2.77
N ALA A 210 6.22 8.30 -1.54
CA ALA A 210 7.18 8.28 -0.44
C ALA A 210 6.88 7.12 0.49
N VAL A 211 7.93 6.50 1.00
CA VAL A 211 7.91 5.50 2.08
C VAL A 211 8.64 6.06 3.30
N LEU A 212 8.14 5.72 4.48
CA LEU A 212 8.78 6.10 5.73
C LEU A 212 9.76 5.01 6.12
N ASP A 213 11.05 5.36 6.21
CA ASP A 213 12.07 4.42 6.66
C ASP A 213 11.72 3.90 8.05
N ALA A 214 11.44 2.62 8.15
CA ALA A 214 10.93 1.99 9.36
C ALA A 214 11.91 2.11 10.54
N GLN A 215 13.22 2.24 10.29
CA GLN A 215 14.23 2.50 11.31
C GLN A 215 14.11 3.88 11.97
N SER A 216 13.39 4.81 11.35
CA SER A 216 13.13 6.15 11.89
C SER A 216 11.82 6.26 12.68
N THR A 217 11.12 5.13 12.89
CA THR A 217 9.78 5.10 13.48
C THR A 217 9.76 4.44 14.85
N LYS A 218 8.78 4.84 15.67
CA LYS A 218 8.49 4.26 16.97
C LYS A 218 7.03 3.80 17.04
N PRO A 219 6.68 2.86 17.94
CA PRO A 219 5.30 2.40 18.09
C PRO A 219 4.28 3.53 18.32
N GLU A 220 4.65 4.54 19.09
CA GLU A 220 3.80 5.70 19.41
C GLU A 220 3.50 6.60 18.22
N ASP A 221 4.24 6.49 17.12
CA ASP A 221 3.99 7.24 15.88
C ASP A 221 2.74 6.75 15.15
N PHE A 222 2.22 5.59 15.54
CA PHE A 222 1.13 4.90 14.87
C PHE A 222 -0.12 4.75 15.75
N PHE A 223 -1.29 4.79 15.13
CA PHE A 223 -2.55 4.41 15.78
C PHE A 223 -3.55 3.87 14.78
N ALA A 224 -4.42 2.96 15.23
CA ALA A 224 -5.47 2.41 14.39
C ALA A 224 -6.56 3.43 14.09
N SER A 225 -7.02 3.45 12.84
CA SER A 225 -8.18 4.21 12.39
C SER A 225 -9.14 3.25 11.68
N GLN A 226 -10.42 3.34 12.01
CA GLN A 226 -11.44 2.46 11.47
C GLN A 226 -11.97 2.96 10.13
N TYR A 227 -12.11 2.04 9.19
CA TYR A 227 -12.89 2.23 7.97
C TYR A 227 -14.13 1.36 8.05
N ILE A 228 -15.28 2.02 8.14
CA ILE A 228 -16.57 1.36 8.37
C ILE A 228 -17.27 1.21 7.02
N TYR A 229 -17.42 -0.04 6.60
CA TYR A 229 -18.16 -0.45 5.40
C TYR A 229 -19.55 -0.96 5.81
N PRO A 230 -20.51 -1.08 4.92
CA PRO A 230 -21.84 -1.60 5.24
C PRO A 230 -21.85 -3.02 5.80
N ASP A 231 -20.85 -3.83 5.42
CA ASP A 231 -20.74 -5.26 5.71
C ASP A 231 -19.62 -5.60 6.71
N ARG A 232 -18.72 -4.65 7.00
CA ARG A 232 -17.56 -4.89 7.87
C ARG A 232 -16.95 -3.62 8.42
N VAL A 233 -16.10 -3.77 9.43
CA VAL A 233 -15.17 -2.74 9.88
C VAL A 233 -13.76 -3.17 9.49
N GLY A 234 -13.08 -2.33 8.71
CA GLY A 234 -11.66 -2.46 8.40
C GLY A 234 -10.83 -1.52 9.27
N GLU A 235 -9.55 -1.76 9.37
CA GLU A 235 -8.60 -0.87 10.04
C GLU A 235 -7.42 -0.57 9.15
N VAL A 236 -6.97 0.68 9.23
CA VAL A 236 -5.70 1.17 8.67
C VAL A 236 -4.88 1.79 9.78
N VAL A 237 -3.60 1.92 9.59
CA VAL A 237 -2.71 2.61 10.54
C VAL A 237 -2.53 4.05 10.12
N SER A 238 -2.95 4.96 10.96
CA SER A 238 -2.68 6.39 10.84
C SER A 238 -1.31 6.73 11.43
N VAL A 239 -0.63 7.71 10.84
CA VAL A 239 0.73 8.11 11.20
C VAL A 239 0.71 9.56 11.69
N VAL A 240 1.17 9.80 12.92
CA VAL A 240 1.39 11.14 13.45
C VAL A 240 2.74 11.69 12.96
N ARG A 241 2.88 13.03 12.98
CA ARG A 241 4.17 13.65 12.67
C ARG A 241 5.19 13.38 13.77
N ASN A 242 6.41 13.02 13.36
CA ASN A 242 7.58 12.98 14.24
C ASN A 242 8.78 13.59 13.49
N GLU A 243 9.56 14.41 14.15
CA GLU A 243 10.75 15.06 13.53
C GLU A 243 11.87 14.09 13.19
N ALA A 244 11.90 12.95 13.88
CA ALA A 244 12.85 11.87 13.59
C ALA A 244 12.51 11.09 12.32
N HIS A 245 11.30 11.26 11.77
CA HIS A 245 10.86 10.53 10.58
C HIS A 245 11.73 10.84 9.38
N ARG A 246 12.20 9.78 8.72
CA ARG A 246 12.97 9.84 7.48
C ARG A 246 12.12 9.37 6.33
N TRP A 247 11.53 10.32 5.59
CA TRP A 247 10.76 10.06 4.37
C TRP A 247 11.69 9.89 3.19
N ILE A 248 11.47 8.83 2.42
CA ILE A 248 12.31 8.42 1.28
C ILE A 248 11.44 8.32 0.04
N TYR A 249 11.96 8.76 -1.10
CA TYR A 249 11.37 8.49 -2.41
C TYR A 249 12.48 8.18 -3.42
N TYR A 250 12.10 7.63 -4.55
CA TYR A 250 13.00 7.42 -5.68
C TYR A 250 12.59 8.37 -6.80
N ARG A 251 13.47 9.32 -7.11
CA ARG A 251 13.24 10.29 -8.19
C ARG A 251 13.09 9.58 -9.53
N GLU A 252 12.14 10.07 -10.35
CA GLU A 252 11.97 9.63 -11.73
C GLU A 252 11.90 8.11 -11.92
N MET A 253 11.12 7.44 -11.07
CA MET A 253 10.87 6.01 -11.24
C MET A 253 10.29 5.73 -12.63
N ARG A 254 10.81 4.69 -13.27
CA ARG A 254 10.40 4.21 -14.58
C ARG A 254 9.55 2.95 -14.48
N ASP A 255 8.94 2.56 -15.60
CA ASP A 255 8.14 1.34 -15.74
C ASP A 255 8.92 0.04 -15.48
N SER A 256 10.25 0.07 -15.61
CA SER A 256 11.14 -1.03 -15.30
C SER A 256 11.54 -1.12 -13.82
N GLU A 257 10.95 -0.30 -12.97
CA GLU A 257 11.24 -0.25 -11.54
C GLU A 257 9.97 -0.47 -10.72
N ALA A 258 10.09 -1.21 -9.63
CA ALA A 258 9.02 -1.46 -8.68
C ALA A 258 9.50 -1.16 -7.25
N LEU A 259 8.74 -0.33 -6.53
CA LEU A 259 8.96 -0.10 -5.11
C LEU A 259 8.16 -1.14 -4.33
N ILE A 260 8.86 -2.00 -3.62
CA ILE A 260 8.28 -3.04 -2.76
C ILE A 260 8.40 -2.57 -1.33
N PHE A 261 7.30 -2.60 -0.58
CA PHE A 261 7.33 -2.20 0.83
C PHE A 261 6.39 -3.05 1.68
N LYS A 262 6.78 -3.22 2.91
CA LYS A 262 6.12 -4.06 3.89
C LYS A 262 4.99 -3.27 4.55
N VAL A 263 3.76 -3.76 4.47
CA VAL A 263 2.62 -3.18 5.19
C VAL A 263 2.23 -3.99 6.42
N PHE A 264 2.72 -5.23 6.52
CA PHE A 264 2.64 -6.05 7.73
C PHE A 264 3.67 -7.19 7.70
N ASP A 265 4.24 -7.54 8.87
CA ASP A 265 5.03 -8.75 9.08
C ASP A 265 4.82 -9.23 10.53
N SER A 266 4.39 -10.46 10.70
CA SER A 266 4.07 -11.02 12.02
C SER A 266 5.30 -11.42 12.84
N ALA A 267 6.53 -11.33 12.30
CA ALA A 267 7.75 -11.77 12.96
C ALA A 267 7.95 -11.18 14.38
N CYS A 268 7.66 -9.88 14.54
CA CYS A 268 7.75 -9.22 15.85
C CYS A 268 6.71 -9.73 16.84
N GLU A 269 5.47 -9.90 16.40
CA GLU A 269 4.38 -10.40 17.26
C GLU A 269 4.62 -11.83 17.73
N MET A 270 5.25 -12.62 16.87
CA MET A 270 5.60 -14.01 17.16
C MET A 270 6.88 -14.14 18.01
N GLY A 271 7.56 -13.03 18.31
CA GLY A 271 8.84 -13.05 19.03
C GLY A 271 10.00 -13.66 18.25
N LEU A 272 9.87 -13.79 16.93
CA LEU A 272 10.93 -14.34 16.07
C LEU A 272 12.05 -13.33 15.82
N MET A 273 11.71 -12.04 15.80
CA MET A 273 12.62 -10.93 15.55
C MET A 273 12.20 -9.72 16.39
N THR A 274 13.15 -8.86 16.75
CA THR A 274 12.82 -7.56 17.34
C THR A 274 12.38 -6.58 16.26
N ARG A 275 11.78 -5.45 16.69
CA ARG A 275 11.37 -4.39 15.76
C ARG A 275 12.54 -3.78 15.00
N GLU A 276 13.71 -3.70 15.63
CA GLU A 276 14.96 -3.18 15.02
C GLU A 276 15.50 -4.14 13.96
N GLN A 277 15.34 -5.45 14.17
CA GLN A 277 15.78 -6.47 13.21
C GLN A 277 14.83 -6.62 12.03
N CYS A 278 13.52 -6.50 12.27
CA CYS A 278 12.48 -6.63 11.25
C CYS A 278 11.29 -5.74 11.60
N PRO A 279 11.30 -4.46 11.23
CA PRO A 279 10.15 -3.58 11.45
C PRO A 279 8.87 -4.18 10.87
N PRO A 280 7.73 -4.13 11.61
CA PRO A 280 6.51 -4.81 11.21
C PRO A 280 5.81 -4.16 10.02
N ASN A 281 6.08 -2.89 9.75
CA ASN A 281 5.40 -2.13 8.69
C ASN A 281 6.20 -0.92 8.20
N THR A 282 5.80 -0.40 7.06
CA THR A 282 6.34 0.80 6.40
C THR A 282 5.20 1.70 5.98
N ALA A 283 5.09 2.87 6.60
CA ALA A 283 4.09 3.86 6.20
C ALA A 283 4.46 4.50 4.85
N HIS A 284 3.46 4.95 4.13
CA HIS A 284 3.64 5.52 2.81
C HIS A 284 2.59 6.61 2.51
N THR A 285 2.90 7.46 1.53
CA THR A 285 2.00 8.51 1.05
C THR A 285 2.45 9.00 -0.33
N SER A 286 1.55 9.55 -1.12
CA SER A 286 1.95 10.36 -2.26
C SER A 286 2.12 11.82 -1.84
N PHE A 287 3.04 12.53 -2.48
CA PHE A 287 3.32 13.93 -2.21
C PHE A 287 3.59 14.68 -3.53
N ARG A 288 3.48 16.00 -3.50
CA ARG A 288 3.78 16.82 -4.67
C ARG A 288 5.23 17.31 -4.62
N LEU A 289 5.97 17.13 -5.71
CA LEU A 289 7.30 17.73 -5.86
C LEU A 289 7.17 19.25 -6.07
N PRO A 290 8.09 20.06 -5.54
CA PRO A 290 8.05 21.51 -5.68
C PRO A 290 8.11 22.00 -7.14
N ASP A 291 8.77 21.25 -8.00
CA ASP A 291 8.96 21.52 -9.44
C ASP A 291 7.86 20.93 -10.34
N SER A 292 6.86 20.24 -9.75
CA SER A 292 5.69 19.77 -10.51
C SER A 292 4.73 20.90 -10.81
N ASP A 293 4.27 20.99 -12.05
CA ASP A 293 3.31 21.98 -12.53
C ASP A 293 2.14 21.35 -13.30
N ALA A 294 1.31 22.16 -13.94
CA ALA A 294 0.17 21.69 -14.70
C ALA A 294 0.57 20.96 -16.00
N GLN A 295 1.78 21.14 -16.50
CA GLN A 295 2.33 20.50 -17.69
C GLN A 295 3.04 19.19 -17.37
N THR A 296 3.36 18.94 -16.10
CA THR A 296 3.99 17.69 -15.66
C THR A 296 3.05 16.51 -15.95
N PRO A 297 3.52 15.50 -16.73
CA PRO A 297 2.71 14.34 -17.05
C PRO A 297 2.16 13.65 -15.81
N ALA A 298 0.86 13.39 -15.82
CA ALA A 298 0.19 12.77 -14.69
C ALA A 298 0.74 11.36 -14.42
N ARG A 299 1.05 11.05 -13.19
CA ARG A 299 1.44 9.69 -12.78
C ARG A 299 0.33 8.69 -13.12
N GLU A 300 0.72 7.59 -13.74
CA GLU A 300 -0.11 6.40 -13.90
C GLU A 300 0.57 5.22 -13.22
N SER A 301 -0.05 4.67 -12.19
CA SER A 301 0.57 3.63 -11.35
C SER A 301 -0.42 2.53 -11.01
N ILE A 302 0.14 1.35 -10.80
CA ILE A 302 -0.55 0.18 -10.23
C ILE A 302 0.15 -0.22 -8.94
N GLU A 303 -0.63 -0.52 -7.92
CA GLU A 303 -0.18 -1.04 -6.64
C GLU A 303 -0.84 -2.40 -6.42
N CYS A 304 -0.05 -3.45 -6.28
CA CYS A 304 -0.53 -4.78 -5.94
C CYS A 304 -0.25 -5.10 -4.48
N ARG A 305 -1.17 -5.81 -3.83
CA ARG A 305 -1.02 -6.32 -2.47
C ARG A 305 -0.78 -7.82 -2.50
N VAL A 306 0.28 -8.23 -1.82
CA VAL A 306 0.79 -9.61 -1.85
C VAL A 306 0.83 -10.18 -0.45
N LEU A 307 0.09 -11.26 -0.22
CA LEU A 307 0.22 -12.08 0.98
C LEU A 307 1.41 -13.03 0.79
N VAL A 308 2.29 -13.07 1.78
CA VAL A 308 3.46 -13.95 1.83
C VAL A 308 3.38 -14.83 3.06
N GLN A 309 3.48 -16.13 2.87
CA GLN A 309 3.75 -17.12 3.90
C GLN A 309 5.23 -17.46 3.87
N PHE A 310 5.91 -17.28 4.98
CA PHE A 310 7.32 -17.67 5.11
C PHE A 310 7.47 -19.16 5.42
N THR A 311 8.64 -19.72 5.09
CA THR A 311 9.02 -21.11 5.41
C THR A 311 9.27 -21.32 6.90
#